data_eb77b014f5e88e2ad6b9dc985efd6b6a
#
_entry.id   eb77b014f5e88e2ad6b9dc985efd6b6a
#
_cell.length_a   1.000
_cell.length_b   1.000
_cell.length_c   1.000
_cell.angle_alpha   90.00
_cell.angle_beta   90.00
_cell.angle_gamma   90.00
#
_symmetry.space_group_name_H-M   'P 1'
#
loop_
_entity.id
_entity.type
_entity.pdbx_description
1 polymer ?
#
loop_
_entity_poly.entity_id
_entity_poly.type
_entity_poly.pdbx_seq_one_letter_code
_entity_poly.pdbx_strand_id
1 'polypeptide(L)'
;MAKRPDAGFVARNLGIGLAVLIAVSLLSTPGCAQSADLVLCDRIAADPSDPDKPADVKGTPEIAQSDIATAIKFCKVASGSSRRAMYELGRAYAANRQMPEAVAAWRKAADKGSTSAMVELGVLLGTGSGGTKEQAEARRLFERAAEAGNPRGVSNLAALSGDAPSDPSKGRALLTKAAEANSAEAQYQLGVMNADGVGGPQDDAAARAWFEKAAAQNHAGALERMGTFTESGRGGPQDSAAAKVYYEKAAALGNESAKAALKRVECPYVIKDKNGKFVTNLCF
;
A
#
# COMPACT_ATOMS: atom_id res chain seq x y z
N MET A 1 14.12 -92.07 -19.54
CA MET A 1 12.81 -92.46 -19.98
C MET A 1 11.94 -91.17 -20.02
N ALA A 2 11.69 -90.67 -21.19
CA ALA A 2 10.41 -90.58 -21.88
C ALA A 2 9.46 -89.55 -21.17
N LYS A 3 8.90 -88.55 -21.76
CA LYS A 3 8.51 -88.18 -23.11
C LYS A 3 8.05 -86.70 -23.05
N ARG A 4 8.32 -85.94 -24.10
CA ARG A 4 7.51 -84.72 -24.53
C ARG A 4 6.13 -85.19 -24.98
N PRO A 5 5.11 -84.33 -25.12
CA PRO A 5 5.06 -83.42 -26.24
C PRO A 5 4.34 -82.07 -25.95
N ASP A 6 4.69 -81.16 -26.82
CA ASP A 6 4.12 -80.00 -27.46
C ASP A 6 2.64 -79.67 -27.27
N ALA A 7 2.35 -78.39 -27.12
CA ALA A 7 1.27 -77.70 -27.86
C ALA A 7 1.50 -76.18 -27.78
N GLY A 8 1.74 -75.58 -28.98
CA GLY A 8 1.85 -74.15 -29.15
C GLY A 8 0.51 -73.42 -29.00
N PHE A 9 0.60 -72.19 -28.55
CA PHE A 9 -0.50 -71.25 -28.70
C PHE A 9 0.05 -69.88 -29.08
N VAL A 10 -0.43 -69.42 -30.20
CA VAL A 10 -0.09 -68.14 -30.80
C VAL A 10 -0.68 -67.01 -29.96
N ALA A 11 0.16 -66.15 -29.39
CA ALA A 11 -0.30 -64.95 -28.74
C ALA A 11 -0.28 -63.78 -29.76
N ARG A 12 -1.44 -63.27 -30.05
CA ARG A 12 -1.67 -62.04 -30.83
C ARG A 12 -1.19 -60.86 -30.05
N ASN A 13 -0.33 -60.09 -30.66
CA ASN A 13 0.03 -58.73 -30.22
C ASN A 13 -1.22 -57.83 -30.22
N LEU A 14 -1.62 -57.37 -29.07
CA LEU A 14 -2.47 -56.20 -28.89
C LEU A 14 -1.63 -55.14 -28.18
N GLY A 15 -1.18 -54.18 -28.99
CA GLY A 15 -0.54 -52.99 -28.51
C GLY A 15 -1.54 -52.15 -27.70
N ILE A 16 -1.32 -52.04 -26.40
CA ILE A 16 -2.00 -51.06 -25.57
C ILE A 16 -1.02 -49.90 -25.43
N GLY A 17 -1.26 -48.89 -26.26
CA GLY A 17 -0.58 -47.59 -26.10
C GLY A 17 -0.97 -46.98 -24.78
N LEU A 18 -0.02 -46.89 -23.86
CA LEU A 18 -0.14 -46.15 -22.60
C LEU A 18 -0.02 -44.69 -22.96
N ALA A 19 -1.18 -44.03 -23.21
CA ALA A 19 -1.27 -42.59 -23.27
C ALA A 19 -1.04 -42.04 -21.86
N VAL A 20 0.20 -41.61 -21.58
CA VAL A 20 0.50 -40.77 -20.40
C VAL A 20 -0.15 -39.43 -20.60
N LEU A 21 -1.37 -39.29 -20.12
CA LEU A 21 -1.99 -37.99 -19.89
C LEU A 21 -1.21 -37.28 -18.79
N ILE A 22 -0.24 -36.45 -19.21
CA ILE A 22 0.33 -35.44 -18.32
C ILE A 22 -0.78 -34.44 -18.07
N ALA A 23 -1.53 -34.65 -16.98
CA ALA A 23 -2.36 -33.62 -16.41
C ALA A 23 -1.42 -32.51 -15.91
N VAL A 24 -1.19 -31.50 -16.74
CA VAL A 24 -0.63 -30.23 -16.31
C VAL A 24 -1.69 -29.62 -15.39
N SER A 25 -1.58 -29.94 -14.11
CA SER A 25 -2.28 -29.19 -13.06
C SER A 25 -1.70 -27.79 -13.09
N LEU A 26 -2.32 -26.91 -13.85
CA LEU A 26 -2.22 -25.48 -13.62
C LEU A 26 -2.70 -25.25 -12.18
N LEU A 27 -1.76 -25.31 -11.24
CA LEU A 27 -1.90 -24.70 -9.93
C LEU A 27 -1.97 -23.18 -10.19
N SER A 28 -3.13 -22.72 -10.67
CA SER A 28 -3.54 -21.36 -10.45
C SER A 28 -3.61 -21.22 -8.92
N THR A 29 -2.56 -20.62 -8.33
CA THR A 29 -2.69 -20.01 -7.01
C THR A 29 -3.98 -19.21 -7.06
N PRO A 30 -4.91 -19.38 -6.12
CA PRO A 30 -6.01 -18.45 -5.99
C PRO A 30 -5.43 -17.13 -5.50
N GLY A 31 -4.86 -16.34 -6.43
CA GLY A 31 -4.88 -14.91 -6.26
C GLY A 31 -6.36 -14.60 -6.07
N CYS A 32 -6.75 -14.12 -4.88
CA CYS A 32 -8.10 -13.67 -4.62
C CYS A 32 -8.50 -12.74 -5.76
N ALA A 33 -9.25 -13.25 -6.73
CA ALA A 33 -9.84 -12.42 -7.77
C ALA A 33 -10.73 -11.42 -7.02
N GLN A 34 -10.31 -10.17 -6.98
CA GLN A 34 -11.12 -9.12 -6.38
C GLN A 34 -12.45 -9.09 -7.10
N SER A 35 -13.56 -8.98 -6.36
CA SER A 35 -14.86 -8.88 -6.99
C SER A 35 -14.89 -7.63 -7.90
N ALA A 36 -15.62 -7.71 -9.01
CA ALA A 36 -15.77 -6.56 -9.93
C ALA A 36 -16.26 -5.30 -9.18
N ASP A 37 -17.13 -5.50 -8.20
CA ASP A 37 -17.65 -4.41 -7.36
C ASP A 37 -16.55 -3.78 -6.50
N LEU A 38 -15.60 -4.57 -5.99
CA LEU A 38 -14.48 -4.04 -5.22
C LEU A 38 -13.54 -3.21 -6.10
N VAL A 39 -13.22 -3.69 -7.30
CA VAL A 39 -12.39 -2.95 -8.26
C VAL A 39 -13.05 -1.62 -8.66
N LEU A 40 -14.37 -1.61 -8.86
CA LEU A 40 -15.10 -0.40 -9.18
C LEU A 40 -15.21 0.55 -7.99
N CYS A 41 -15.41 0.03 -6.77
CA CYS A 41 -15.36 0.80 -5.53
C CYS A 41 -14.01 1.49 -5.37
N ASP A 42 -12.91 0.74 -5.44
CA ASP A 42 -11.54 1.26 -5.34
C ASP A 42 -11.27 2.37 -6.37
N ARG A 43 -11.68 2.17 -7.62
CA ARG A 43 -11.44 3.14 -8.70
C ARG A 43 -12.10 4.49 -8.45
N ILE A 44 -13.27 4.49 -7.80
CA ILE A 44 -14.09 5.70 -7.62
C ILE A 44 -13.89 6.31 -6.24
N ALA A 45 -13.71 5.48 -5.21
CA ALA A 45 -13.79 5.93 -3.82
C ALA A 45 -12.53 5.70 -2.98
N ALA A 46 -11.46 5.10 -3.54
CA ALA A 46 -10.24 4.90 -2.78
C ALA A 46 -9.60 6.23 -2.36
N ASP A 47 -9.17 6.29 -1.11
CA ASP A 47 -8.39 7.41 -0.58
C ASP A 47 -6.92 7.25 -0.99
N PRO A 48 -6.27 8.25 -1.59
CA PRO A 48 -4.84 8.17 -1.91
C PRO A 48 -3.94 7.85 -0.72
N SER A 49 -4.34 8.27 0.48
CA SER A 49 -3.60 8.09 1.74
C SER A 49 -3.98 6.83 2.51
N ASP A 50 -4.92 6.01 2.01
CA ASP A 50 -5.30 4.78 2.70
C ASP A 50 -4.22 3.70 2.52
N PRO A 51 -3.59 3.20 3.60
CA PRO A 51 -2.59 2.15 3.51
C PRO A 51 -3.15 0.81 3.00
N ASP A 52 -4.48 0.61 3.08
CA ASP A 52 -5.15 -0.57 2.53
C ASP A 52 -5.44 -0.46 1.03
N LYS A 53 -5.17 0.70 0.41
CA LYS A 53 -5.40 0.96 -1.01
C LYS A 53 -4.43 0.14 -1.87
N PRO A 54 -4.90 -0.55 -2.94
CA PRO A 54 -4.01 -1.22 -3.89
C PRO A 54 -3.02 -0.22 -4.54
N ALA A 55 -1.80 -0.66 -4.77
CA ALA A 55 -0.75 0.19 -5.31
C ALA A 55 -1.06 0.71 -6.73
N ASP A 56 -1.77 -0.08 -7.53
CA ASP A 56 -2.21 0.23 -8.89
C ASP A 56 -3.43 1.16 -8.96
N VAL A 57 -4.09 1.41 -7.82
CA VAL A 57 -5.21 2.35 -7.71
C VAL A 57 -4.68 3.73 -7.34
N LYS A 58 -4.94 4.73 -8.19
CA LYS A 58 -4.50 6.11 -7.92
C LYS A 58 -5.19 6.70 -6.69
N GLY A 59 -6.47 6.39 -6.51
CA GLY A 59 -7.33 7.00 -5.49
C GLY A 59 -7.75 8.43 -5.86
N THR A 60 -8.72 8.95 -5.11
CA THR A 60 -9.22 10.32 -5.23
C THR A 60 -9.32 10.96 -3.85
N PRO A 61 -8.79 12.17 -3.64
CA PRO A 61 -8.98 12.87 -2.36
C PRO A 61 -10.45 13.19 -2.11
N GLU A 62 -11.21 13.50 -3.16
CA GLU A 62 -12.64 13.76 -3.10
C GLU A 62 -13.38 12.94 -4.17
N ILE A 63 -14.55 12.42 -3.79
CA ILE A 63 -15.42 11.70 -4.73
C ILE A 63 -16.22 12.74 -5.50
N ALA A 64 -16.12 12.72 -6.83
CA ALA A 64 -16.87 13.64 -7.68
C ALA A 64 -18.38 13.47 -7.47
N GLN A 65 -19.13 14.57 -7.48
CA GLN A 65 -20.58 14.57 -7.22
C GLN A 65 -21.33 13.61 -8.16
N SER A 66 -20.91 13.51 -9.41
CA SER A 66 -21.47 12.57 -10.42
C SER A 66 -21.29 11.11 -10.04
N ASP A 67 -20.27 10.79 -9.25
CA ASP A 67 -19.81 9.44 -8.99
C ASP A 67 -20.29 8.89 -7.64
N ILE A 68 -20.84 9.75 -6.77
CA ILE A 68 -21.24 9.39 -5.42
C ILE A 68 -22.24 8.22 -5.40
N ALA A 69 -23.30 8.29 -6.21
CA ALA A 69 -24.31 7.24 -6.24
C ALA A 69 -23.73 5.90 -6.72
N THR A 70 -22.81 5.97 -7.69
CA THR A 70 -22.10 4.80 -8.23
C THR A 70 -21.14 4.22 -7.18
N ALA A 71 -20.40 5.08 -6.47
CA ALA A 71 -19.54 4.68 -5.36
C ALA A 71 -20.33 3.97 -4.25
N ILE A 72 -21.45 4.55 -3.80
CA ILE A 72 -22.32 3.93 -2.79
C ILE A 72 -22.77 2.54 -3.26
N LYS A 73 -23.22 2.40 -4.51
CA LYS A 73 -23.70 1.14 -5.06
C LYS A 73 -22.64 0.04 -4.98
N PHE A 74 -21.47 0.27 -5.56
CA PHE A 74 -20.41 -0.74 -5.65
C PHE A 74 -19.72 -0.99 -4.32
N CYS A 75 -19.42 0.07 -3.56
CA CYS A 75 -18.79 -0.08 -2.25
C CYS A 75 -19.71 -0.79 -1.26
N LYS A 76 -21.04 -0.62 -1.35
CA LYS A 76 -22.00 -1.33 -0.49
C LYS A 76 -21.97 -2.84 -0.73
N VAL A 77 -21.89 -3.29 -1.97
CA VAL A 77 -21.76 -4.72 -2.29
C VAL A 77 -20.40 -5.24 -1.80
N ALA A 78 -19.31 -4.55 -2.13
CA ALA A 78 -17.95 -4.95 -1.76
C ALA A 78 -17.70 -4.93 -0.23
N SER A 79 -18.42 -4.10 0.52
CA SER A 79 -18.27 -3.95 1.98
C SER A 79 -18.61 -5.22 2.77
N GLY A 80 -19.29 -6.19 2.17
CA GLY A 80 -19.57 -7.49 2.79
C GLY A 80 -18.30 -8.26 3.16
N SER A 81 -17.25 -8.17 2.36
CA SER A 81 -16.02 -8.95 2.49
C SER A 81 -14.74 -8.14 2.71
N SER A 82 -14.75 -6.83 2.43
CA SER A 82 -13.56 -5.98 2.46
C SER A 82 -13.67 -4.83 3.45
N ARG A 83 -12.72 -4.76 4.42
CA ARG A 83 -12.63 -3.61 5.35
C ARG A 83 -12.34 -2.30 4.61
N ARG A 84 -11.56 -2.36 3.52
CA ARG A 84 -11.28 -1.22 2.65
C ARG A 84 -12.56 -0.70 2.02
N ALA A 85 -13.35 -1.57 1.38
CA ALA A 85 -14.63 -1.17 0.81
C ALA A 85 -15.63 -0.62 1.85
N MET A 86 -15.57 -1.08 3.11
CA MET A 86 -16.34 -0.45 4.20
C MET A 86 -15.89 0.97 4.47
N TYR A 87 -14.59 1.23 4.47
CA TYR A 87 -14.03 2.57 4.62
C TYR A 87 -14.44 3.47 3.45
N GLU A 88 -14.27 3.00 2.23
CA GLU A 88 -14.64 3.72 1.00
C GLU A 88 -16.14 3.99 0.94
N LEU A 89 -16.98 3.05 1.39
CA LEU A 89 -18.43 3.26 1.53
C LEU A 89 -18.73 4.41 2.50
N GLY A 90 -18.01 4.48 3.61
CA GLY A 90 -18.11 5.58 4.57
C GLY A 90 -17.77 6.92 3.92
N ARG A 91 -16.70 6.98 3.12
CA ARG A 91 -16.34 8.17 2.34
C ARG A 91 -17.46 8.57 1.35
N ALA A 92 -18.02 7.60 0.65
CA ALA A 92 -19.11 7.85 -0.30
C ALA A 92 -20.38 8.37 0.39
N TYR A 93 -20.74 7.83 1.55
CA TYR A 93 -21.85 8.35 2.36
C TYR A 93 -21.56 9.76 2.88
N ALA A 94 -20.36 10.04 3.36
CA ALA A 94 -19.97 11.38 3.82
C ALA A 94 -20.04 12.40 2.67
N ALA A 95 -19.55 12.05 1.48
CA ALA A 95 -19.68 12.88 0.29
C ALA A 95 -21.15 13.13 -0.10
N ASN A 96 -22.03 12.15 0.16
CA ASN A 96 -23.48 12.29 -0.03
C ASN A 96 -24.21 12.99 1.15
N ARG A 97 -23.47 13.53 2.13
CA ARG A 97 -24.00 14.15 3.36
C ARG A 97 -24.84 13.20 4.23
N GLN A 98 -24.66 11.90 4.06
CA GLN A 98 -25.29 10.85 4.86
C GLN A 98 -24.37 10.45 6.04
N MET A 99 -24.16 11.38 6.98
CA MET A 99 -23.19 11.21 8.07
C MET A 99 -23.51 10.02 8.99
N PRO A 100 -24.77 9.72 9.35
CA PRO A 100 -25.07 8.54 10.19
C PRO A 100 -24.62 7.23 9.53
N GLU A 101 -24.85 7.08 8.23
CA GLU A 101 -24.44 5.92 7.43
C GLU A 101 -22.92 5.87 7.27
N ALA A 102 -22.26 7.02 7.07
CA ALA A 102 -20.81 7.12 7.00
C ALA A 102 -20.17 6.64 8.30
N VAL A 103 -20.64 7.11 9.45
CA VAL A 103 -20.17 6.71 10.78
C VAL A 103 -20.36 5.21 10.99
N ALA A 104 -21.53 4.67 10.63
CA ALA A 104 -21.80 3.23 10.75
C ALA A 104 -20.85 2.38 9.89
N ALA A 105 -20.56 2.83 8.67
CA ALA A 105 -19.62 2.16 7.77
C ALA A 105 -18.18 2.24 8.31
N TRP A 106 -17.74 3.41 8.75
CA TRP A 106 -16.39 3.59 9.34
C TRP A 106 -16.21 2.81 10.64
N ARG A 107 -17.23 2.72 11.51
CA ARG A 107 -17.17 1.87 12.71
C ARG A 107 -16.91 0.41 12.33
N LYS A 108 -17.67 -0.13 11.39
CA LYS A 108 -17.46 -1.51 10.90
C LYS A 108 -16.05 -1.70 10.29
N ALA A 109 -15.55 -0.73 9.55
CA ALA A 109 -14.22 -0.77 8.97
C ALA A 109 -13.13 -0.73 10.07
N ALA A 110 -13.28 0.17 11.06
CA ALA A 110 -12.36 0.31 12.19
C ALA A 110 -12.31 -0.94 13.07
N ASP A 111 -13.46 -1.60 13.31
CA ASP A 111 -13.54 -2.86 14.03
C ASP A 111 -12.81 -3.99 13.29
N LYS A 112 -12.77 -3.93 11.95
CA LYS A 112 -12.00 -4.85 11.10
C LYS A 112 -10.54 -4.39 10.88
N GLY A 113 -10.09 -3.34 11.57
CA GLY A 113 -8.71 -2.90 11.56
C GLY A 113 -8.35 -1.89 10.47
N SER A 114 -9.32 -1.23 9.81
CA SER A 114 -9.02 -0.12 8.91
C SER A 114 -8.53 1.10 9.70
N THR A 115 -7.27 1.43 9.53
CA THR A 115 -6.63 2.55 10.24
C THR A 115 -7.13 3.91 9.73
N SER A 116 -7.47 4.00 8.45
CA SER A 116 -8.06 5.20 7.86
C SER A 116 -9.45 5.46 8.43
N ALA A 117 -10.27 4.42 8.61
CA ALA A 117 -11.57 4.55 9.26
C ALA A 117 -11.45 4.96 10.74
N MET A 118 -10.45 4.44 11.47
CA MET A 118 -10.14 4.87 12.84
C MET A 118 -9.83 6.36 12.89
N VAL A 119 -9.05 6.86 11.92
CA VAL A 119 -8.70 8.28 11.83
C VAL A 119 -9.95 9.15 11.56
N GLU A 120 -10.78 8.79 10.58
CA GLU A 120 -12.00 9.57 10.27
C GLU A 120 -12.97 9.63 11.46
N LEU A 121 -13.21 8.48 12.12
CA LEU A 121 -14.02 8.45 13.33
C LEU A 121 -13.42 9.28 14.46
N GLY A 122 -12.11 9.16 14.65
CA GLY A 122 -11.39 9.92 15.68
C GLY A 122 -11.51 11.43 15.46
N VAL A 123 -11.40 11.89 14.22
CA VAL A 123 -11.59 13.31 13.86
C VAL A 123 -13.04 13.76 14.17
N LEU A 124 -14.03 12.98 13.74
CA LEU A 124 -15.44 13.27 13.98
C LEU A 124 -15.75 13.39 15.48
N LEU A 125 -15.32 12.42 16.27
CA LEU A 125 -15.54 12.39 17.73
C LEU A 125 -14.74 13.48 18.45
N GLY A 126 -13.49 13.70 18.03
CA GLY A 126 -12.63 14.72 18.63
C GLY A 126 -13.10 16.16 18.38
N THR A 127 -13.67 16.43 17.21
CA THR A 127 -14.20 17.75 16.84
C THR A 127 -15.65 17.97 17.29
N GLY A 128 -16.39 16.89 17.56
CA GLY A 128 -17.83 16.94 17.83
C GLY A 128 -18.69 17.14 16.58
N SER A 129 -18.09 17.05 15.39
CA SER A 129 -18.82 17.23 14.11
C SER A 129 -19.88 16.14 13.87
N GLY A 130 -19.81 15.02 14.58
CA GLY A 130 -20.79 13.93 14.58
C GLY A 130 -21.89 14.06 15.64
N GLY A 131 -21.97 15.18 16.37
CA GLY A 131 -22.95 15.45 17.43
C GLY A 131 -22.34 15.60 18.82
N THR A 132 -21.83 14.52 19.41
CA THR A 132 -21.17 14.57 20.72
C THR A 132 -19.65 14.59 20.57
N LYS A 133 -19.00 15.39 21.43
CA LYS A 133 -17.53 15.42 21.49
C LYS A 133 -17.04 14.35 22.47
N GLU A 134 -16.45 13.29 21.92
CA GLU A 134 -15.98 12.15 22.70
C GLU A 134 -14.45 12.02 22.59
N GLN A 135 -13.73 12.91 23.28
CA GLN A 135 -12.27 12.99 23.19
C GLN A 135 -11.54 11.70 23.62
N ALA A 136 -12.09 10.99 24.61
CA ALA A 136 -11.45 9.76 25.09
C ALA A 136 -11.51 8.64 24.02
N GLU A 137 -12.62 8.51 23.29
CA GLU A 137 -12.74 7.54 22.22
C GLU A 137 -11.94 7.98 20.99
N ALA A 138 -11.94 9.25 20.64
CA ALA A 138 -11.10 9.79 19.58
C ALA A 138 -9.62 9.48 19.85
N ARG A 139 -9.13 9.67 21.08
CA ARG A 139 -7.77 9.33 21.47
C ARG A 139 -7.48 7.85 21.25
N ARG A 140 -8.34 6.95 21.71
CA ARG A 140 -8.16 5.49 21.55
C ARG A 140 -8.11 5.10 20.07
N LEU A 141 -8.93 5.69 19.23
CA LEU A 141 -8.92 5.45 17.79
C LEU A 141 -7.63 5.92 17.15
N PHE A 142 -7.12 7.09 17.51
CA PHE A 142 -5.84 7.58 17.01
C PHE A 142 -4.66 6.76 17.54
N GLU A 143 -4.69 6.31 18.80
CA GLU A 143 -3.70 5.41 19.36
C GLU A 143 -3.63 4.10 18.57
N ARG A 144 -4.77 3.44 18.34
CA ARG A 144 -4.85 2.22 17.53
C ARG A 144 -4.37 2.42 16.09
N ALA A 145 -4.73 3.55 15.46
CA ALA A 145 -4.27 3.87 14.12
C ALA A 145 -2.76 4.12 14.10
N ALA A 146 -2.21 4.83 15.09
CA ALA A 146 -0.79 5.11 15.22
C ALA A 146 0.03 3.85 15.49
N GLU A 147 -0.44 2.96 16.38
CA GLU A 147 0.17 1.65 16.66
C GLU A 147 0.22 0.74 15.42
N ALA A 148 -0.77 0.86 14.54
CA ALA A 148 -0.78 0.18 13.25
C ALA A 148 0.03 0.90 12.16
N GLY A 149 0.71 2.01 12.52
CA GLY A 149 1.62 2.73 11.62
C GLY A 149 0.96 3.81 10.75
N ASN A 150 -0.31 4.16 11.01
CA ASN A 150 -0.96 5.22 10.23
C ASN A 150 -0.43 6.61 10.67
N PRO A 151 0.25 7.38 9.79
CA PRO A 151 0.84 8.67 10.15
C PRO A 151 -0.20 9.74 10.53
N ARG A 152 -1.42 9.67 9.95
CA ARG A 152 -2.51 10.55 10.33
C ARG A 152 -3.00 10.27 11.76
N GLY A 153 -2.97 9.00 12.19
CA GLY A 153 -3.25 8.60 13.58
C GLY A 153 -2.26 9.26 14.54
N VAL A 154 -0.96 9.21 14.22
CA VAL A 154 0.10 9.85 15.00
C VAL A 154 -0.12 11.37 15.09
N SER A 155 -0.35 12.03 13.95
CA SER A 155 -0.53 13.49 13.90
C SER A 155 -1.78 13.95 14.64
N ASN A 156 -2.90 13.23 14.51
CA ASN A 156 -4.14 13.59 15.20
C ASN A 156 -4.09 13.30 16.70
N LEU A 157 -3.40 12.24 17.12
CA LEU A 157 -3.18 11.96 18.54
C LEU A 157 -2.40 13.11 19.20
N ALA A 158 -1.40 13.60 18.52
CA ALA A 158 -0.62 14.74 18.97
C ALA A 158 -1.45 16.01 19.06
N ALA A 159 -2.26 16.33 18.04
CA ALA A 159 -3.16 17.49 18.05
C ALA A 159 -4.20 17.43 19.16
N LEU A 160 -4.73 16.24 19.46
CA LEU A 160 -5.74 16.04 20.51
C LEU A 160 -5.19 16.24 21.93
N SER A 161 -3.90 16.03 22.12
CA SER A 161 -3.25 16.13 23.45
C SER A 161 -3.12 17.56 23.93
N GLY A 162 -3.40 18.57 23.09
CA GLY A 162 -3.30 20.00 23.46
C GLY A 162 -1.85 20.46 23.69
N ASP A 163 -0.91 19.56 23.61
CA ASP A 163 0.50 19.91 23.54
C ASP A 163 0.72 20.59 22.18
N ALA A 164 1.33 21.76 22.16
CA ALA A 164 1.72 22.51 20.97
C ALA A 164 2.28 21.56 19.90
N PRO A 165 2.24 21.88 18.60
CA PRO A 165 2.31 20.90 17.53
C PRO A 165 3.25 19.78 17.88
N SER A 166 2.66 18.78 18.50
CA SER A 166 3.14 17.46 18.88
C SER A 166 4.63 17.39 19.15
N ASP A 167 5.00 17.04 20.35
CA ASP A 167 6.36 16.55 20.59
C ASP A 167 6.70 15.48 19.54
N PRO A 168 7.49 15.79 18.49
CA PRO A 168 7.77 14.84 17.42
C PRO A 168 8.45 13.58 17.93
N SER A 169 9.05 13.62 19.13
CA SER A 169 9.69 12.48 19.77
C SER A 169 8.68 11.43 20.20
N LYS A 170 7.50 11.82 20.66
CA LYS A 170 6.41 10.89 21.00
C LYS A 170 5.87 10.20 19.73
N GLY A 171 5.71 10.96 18.63
CA GLY A 171 5.34 10.42 17.34
C GLY A 171 6.35 9.39 16.83
N ARG A 172 7.65 9.72 16.95
CA ARG A 172 8.73 8.82 16.58
C ARG A 172 8.71 7.54 17.44
N ALA A 173 8.47 7.64 18.74
CA ALA A 173 8.38 6.49 19.64
C ALA A 173 7.20 5.55 19.28
N LEU A 174 6.04 6.10 18.92
CA LEU A 174 4.89 5.31 18.47
C LEU A 174 5.17 4.60 17.14
N LEU A 175 5.76 5.32 16.17
CA LEU A 175 6.15 4.74 14.89
C LEU A 175 7.25 3.68 15.07
N THR A 176 8.16 3.86 16.02
CA THR A 176 9.17 2.83 16.33
C THR A 176 8.51 1.52 16.76
N LYS A 177 7.55 1.57 17.69
CA LYS A 177 6.80 0.36 18.11
C LYS A 177 6.07 -0.32 16.94
N ALA A 178 5.40 0.45 16.08
CA ALA A 178 4.70 -0.08 14.93
C ALA A 178 5.67 -0.64 13.86
N ALA A 179 6.83 0.00 13.67
CA ALA A 179 7.87 -0.46 12.74
C ALA A 179 8.53 -1.77 13.23
N GLU A 180 8.76 -1.89 14.54
CA GLU A 180 9.24 -3.12 15.18
C GLU A 180 8.21 -4.25 15.10
N ALA A 181 6.90 -3.93 15.12
CA ALA A 181 5.81 -4.85 14.85
C ALA A 181 5.62 -5.16 13.35
N ASN A 182 6.61 -4.81 12.52
CA ASN A 182 6.67 -5.11 11.09
C ASN A 182 5.65 -4.38 10.20
N SER A 183 5.10 -3.23 10.63
CA SER A 183 4.29 -2.38 9.76
C SER A 183 5.17 -1.69 8.71
N ALA A 184 4.98 -2.01 7.42
CA ALA A 184 5.75 -1.42 6.33
C ALA A 184 5.58 0.11 6.25
N GLU A 185 4.36 0.60 6.47
CA GLU A 185 4.07 2.03 6.52
C GLU A 185 4.81 2.72 7.67
N ALA A 186 4.78 2.13 8.88
CA ALA A 186 5.51 2.68 10.02
C ALA A 186 7.03 2.65 9.81
N GLN A 187 7.56 1.59 9.21
CA GLN A 187 8.98 1.49 8.83
C GLN A 187 9.36 2.60 7.85
N TYR A 188 8.54 2.84 6.83
CA TYR A 188 8.74 3.93 5.89
C TYR A 188 8.73 5.29 6.58
N GLN A 189 7.70 5.59 7.39
CA GLN A 189 7.58 6.86 8.09
C GLN A 189 8.72 7.08 9.09
N LEU A 190 9.14 6.05 9.81
CA LEU A 190 10.28 6.12 10.71
C LEU A 190 11.59 6.38 9.94
N GLY A 191 11.73 5.78 8.75
CA GLY A 191 12.82 6.07 7.83
C GLY A 191 12.85 7.55 7.43
N VAL A 192 11.70 8.13 7.09
CA VAL A 192 11.58 9.58 6.77
C VAL A 192 11.96 10.43 7.98
N MET A 193 11.44 10.13 9.18
CA MET A 193 11.79 10.88 10.39
C MET A 193 13.28 10.82 10.72
N ASN A 194 13.94 9.69 10.50
CA ASN A 194 15.40 9.58 10.67
C ASN A 194 16.15 10.39 9.60
N ALA A 195 15.70 10.35 8.35
CA ALA A 195 16.32 11.08 7.24
C ALA A 195 16.24 12.60 7.39
N ASP A 196 15.16 13.09 8.02
CA ASP A 196 14.86 14.51 8.16
C ASP A 196 15.19 15.06 9.59
N GLY A 197 15.59 14.18 10.53
CA GLY A 197 15.87 14.57 11.91
C GLY A 197 14.63 14.97 12.71
N VAL A 198 13.44 14.46 12.33
CA VAL A 198 12.18 14.78 13.01
C VAL A 198 12.02 13.91 14.26
N GLY A 199 11.83 14.55 15.41
CA GLY A 199 11.69 13.87 16.71
C GLY A 199 12.97 13.23 17.25
N GLY A 200 14.13 13.61 16.71
CA GLY A 200 15.44 13.16 17.12
C GLY A 200 16.53 13.59 16.13
N PRO A 201 17.78 13.19 16.32
CA PRO A 201 18.85 13.54 15.40
C PRO A 201 18.60 12.92 14.01
N GLN A 202 19.10 13.61 12.98
CA GLN A 202 19.17 13.05 11.63
C GLN A 202 20.14 11.87 11.61
N ASP A 203 19.73 10.77 11.01
CA ASP A 203 20.53 9.55 10.89
C ASP A 203 20.19 8.84 9.57
N ASP A 204 21.02 9.10 8.55
CA ASP A 204 20.84 8.52 7.21
C ASP A 204 21.06 7.00 7.19
N ALA A 205 21.90 6.45 8.08
CA ALA A 205 22.12 5.01 8.16
C ALA A 205 20.89 4.30 8.75
N ALA A 206 20.34 4.84 9.84
CA ALA A 206 19.09 4.35 10.42
C ALA A 206 17.91 4.50 9.44
N ALA A 207 17.83 5.64 8.73
CA ALA A 207 16.80 5.86 7.71
C ALA A 207 16.84 4.79 6.62
N ARG A 208 18.05 4.54 6.09
CA ARG A 208 18.27 3.50 5.07
C ARG A 208 17.82 2.12 5.55
N ALA A 209 18.21 1.73 6.78
CA ALA A 209 17.84 0.44 7.35
C ALA A 209 16.31 0.26 7.49
N TRP A 210 15.58 1.33 7.85
CA TRP A 210 14.12 1.28 7.90
C TRP A 210 13.49 1.26 6.51
N PHE A 211 14.01 2.04 5.55
CA PHE A 211 13.53 1.97 4.17
C PHE A 211 13.78 0.59 3.55
N GLU A 212 14.91 -0.08 3.84
CA GLU A 212 15.17 -1.45 3.38
C GLU A 212 14.11 -2.44 3.87
N LYS A 213 13.75 -2.37 5.16
CA LYS A 213 12.70 -3.23 5.74
C LYS A 213 11.34 -3.01 5.06
N ALA A 214 10.94 -1.75 4.85
CA ALA A 214 9.69 -1.43 4.16
C ALA A 214 9.74 -1.81 2.68
N ALA A 215 10.87 -1.60 2.00
CA ALA A 215 11.08 -1.98 0.59
C ALA A 215 11.01 -3.49 0.38
N ALA A 216 11.50 -4.29 1.35
CA ALA A 216 11.38 -5.74 1.34
C ALA A 216 9.91 -6.21 1.37
N GLN A 217 9.01 -5.38 1.89
CA GLN A 217 7.56 -5.59 1.88
C GLN A 217 6.87 -4.94 0.67
N ASN A 218 7.63 -4.54 -0.36
CA ASN A 218 7.13 -3.86 -1.57
C ASN A 218 6.43 -2.52 -1.28
N HIS A 219 6.83 -1.79 -0.25
CA HIS A 219 6.32 -0.45 -0.02
C HIS A 219 6.88 0.51 -1.07
N ALA A 220 6.01 1.01 -1.97
CA ALA A 220 6.43 1.79 -3.15
C ALA A 220 7.22 3.06 -2.80
N GLY A 221 6.82 3.79 -1.75
CA GLY A 221 7.55 4.96 -1.26
C GLY A 221 8.92 4.61 -0.70
N ALA A 222 9.06 3.47 -0.01
CA ALA A 222 10.33 3.02 0.53
C ALA A 222 11.30 2.58 -0.58
N LEU A 223 10.79 1.91 -1.61
CA LEU A 223 11.58 1.57 -2.80
C LEU A 223 12.08 2.83 -3.51
N GLU A 224 11.25 3.86 -3.65
CA GLU A 224 11.67 5.15 -4.22
C GLU A 224 12.76 5.81 -3.36
N ARG A 225 12.58 5.86 -2.03
CA ARG A 225 13.59 6.40 -1.10
C ARG A 225 14.89 5.58 -1.13
N MET A 226 14.82 4.26 -1.22
CA MET A 226 16.02 3.41 -1.40
C MET A 226 16.76 3.75 -2.70
N GLY A 227 16.03 4.00 -3.80
CA GLY A 227 16.62 4.49 -5.04
C GLY A 227 17.37 5.80 -4.83
N THR A 228 16.73 6.80 -4.22
CA THR A 228 17.31 8.12 -3.95
C THR A 228 18.53 8.05 -3.01
N PHE A 229 18.46 7.25 -1.95
CA PHE A 229 19.55 7.07 -0.98
C PHE A 229 20.74 6.35 -1.61
N THR A 230 20.47 5.34 -2.44
CA THR A 230 21.53 4.59 -3.13
C THR A 230 22.17 5.41 -4.24
N GLU A 231 21.40 6.22 -4.97
CA GLU A 231 21.91 7.13 -6.00
C GLU A 231 22.82 8.20 -5.41
N SER A 232 22.47 8.74 -4.24
CA SER A 232 23.23 9.82 -3.58
C SER A 232 24.29 9.33 -2.59
N GLY A 233 24.32 8.03 -2.26
CA GLY A 233 25.22 7.47 -1.24
C GLY A 233 24.83 7.84 0.20
N ARG A 234 23.59 8.26 0.45
CA ARG A 234 23.11 8.57 1.81
C ARG A 234 22.99 7.29 2.63
N GLY A 235 23.58 7.29 3.81
CA GLY A 235 23.54 6.15 4.74
C GLY A 235 24.22 4.87 4.24
N GLY A 236 25.00 4.94 3.15
CA GLY A 236 25.70 3.76 2.59
C GLY A 236 26.41 4.07 1.27
N PRO A 237 26.91 3.05 0.56
CA PRO A 237 27.63 3.25 -0.69
C PRO A 237 26.71 3.84 -1.77
N GLN A 238 27.30 4.68 -2.62
CA GLN A 238 26.66 5.19 -3.82
C GLN A 238 26.70 4.12 -4.92
N ASP A 239 25.55 3.82 -5.52
CA ASP A 239 25.43 2.87 -6.63
C ASP A 239 24.26 3.24 -7.53
N SER A 240 24.53 3.85 -8.68
CA SER A 240 23.50 4.29 -9.62
C SER A 240 22.80 3.12 -10.31
N ALA A 241 23.47 1.97 -10.49
CA ALA A 241 22.87 0.79 -11.10
C ALA A 241 21.85 0.15 -10.14
N ALA A 242 22.21 0.00 -8.86
CA ALA A 242 21.30 -0.47 -7.84
C ALA A 242 20.12 0.52 -7.61
N ALA A 243 20.38 1.81 -7.67
CA ALA A 243 19.33 2.84 -7.56
C ALA A 243 18.28 2.70 -8.66
N LYS A 244 18.71 2.45 -9.92
CA LYS A 244 17.79 2.21 -11.05
C LYS A 244 16.85 1.04 -10.77
N VAL A 245 17.36 -0.08 -10.24
CA VAL A 245 16.55 -1.26 -9.90
C VAL A 245 15.47 -0.93 -8.85
N TYR A 246 15.81 -0.12 -7.86
CA TYR A 246 14.83 0.33 -6.86
C TYR A 246 13.75 1.22 -7.49
N TYR A 247 14.13 2.15 -8.37
CA TYR A 247 13.16 3.00 -9.08
C TYR A 247 12.26 2.18 -10.01
N GLU A 248 12.79 1.18 -10.72
CA GLU A 248 12.00 0.28 -11.56
C GLU A 248 10.93 -0.45 -10.76
N LYS A 249 11.30 -1.01 -9.61
CA LYS A 249 10.35 -1.68 -8.70
C LYS A 249 9.28 -0.72 -8.18
N ALA A 250 9.67 0.49 -7.75
CA ALA A 250 8.73 1.49 -7.26
C ALA A 250 7.78 1.97 -8.37
N ALA A 251 8.30 2.18 -9.58
CA ALA A 251 7.52 2.59 -10.74
C ALA A 251 6.51 1.51 -11.18
N ALA A 252 6.89 0.23 -11.10
CA ALA A 252 6.00 -0.90 -11.34
C ALA A 252 4.84 -0.96 -10.33
N LEU A 253 5.05 -0.47 -9.11
CA LEU A 253 4.02 -0.30 -8.08
C LEU A 253 3.25 1.02 -8.20
N GLY A 254 3.43 1.77 -9.28
CA GLY A 254 2.69 3.00 -9.56
C GLY A 254 3.26 4.26 -8.95
N ASN A 255 4.49 4.25 -8.39
CA ASN A 255 5.11 5.44 -7.80
C ASN A 255 5.54 6.43 -8.89
N GLU A 256 4.87 7.58 -8.95
CA GLU A 256 5.12 8.61 -9.98
C GLU A 256 6.50 9.29 -9.82
N SER A 257 6.97 9.47 -8.59
CA SER A 257 8.31 10.02 -8.31
C SER A 257 9.40 9.11 -8.85
N ALA A 258 9.24 7.79 -8.69
CA ALA A 258 10.16 6.81 -9.23
C ALA A 258 10.15 6.76 -10.76
N LYS A 259 8.97 6.92 -11.40
CA LYS A 259 8.87 7.06 -12.87
C LYS A 259 9.63 8.28 -13.37
N ALA A 260 9.52 9.40 -12.64
CA ALA A 260 10.27 10.63 -12.96
C ALA A 260 11.79 10.44 -12.76
N ALA A 261 12.19 9.76 -11.67
CA ALA A 261 13.59 9.45 -11.39
C ALA A 261 14.19 8.54 -12.48
N LEU A 262 13.48 7.52 -12.94
CA LEU A 262 13.92 6.66 -14.04
C LEU A 262 14.20 7.46 -15.31
N LYS A 263 13.28 8.34 -15.71
CA LYS A 263 13.51 9.22 -16.87
C LYS A 263 14.78 10.06 -16.71
N ARG A 264 15.08 10.55 -15.51
CA ARG A 264 16.29 11.31 -15.22
C ARG A 264 17.55 10.46 -15.30
N VAL A 265 17.51 9.23 -14.79
CA VAL A 265 18.65 8.31 -14.80
C VAL A 265 18.91 7.76 -16.21
N GLU A 266 17.86 7.48 -16.97
CA GLU A 266 17.96 6.97 -18.35
C GLU A 266 18.32 8.06 -19.38
N CYS A 267 17.90 9.30 -19.10
CA CYS A 267 18.12 10.43 -19.99
C CYS A 267 18.83 11.58 -19.25
N PRO A 268 20.09 11.40 -18.82
CA PRO A 268 20.77 12.34 -17.92
C PRO A 268 21.12 13.69 -18.57
N TYR A 269 21.13 13.78 -19.89
CA TYR A 269 21.54 15.00 -20.57
C TYR A 269 20.32 15.84 -20.96
N VAL A 270 20.31 17.06 -20.46
CA VAL A 270 19.29 18.07 -20.78
C VAL A 270 19.77 18.94 -21.93
N ILE A 271 19.07 18.91 -23.06
CA ILE A 271 19.33 19.82 -24.17
C ILE A 271 18.52 21.09 -23.94
N LYS A 272 19.21 22.25 -23.95
CA LYS A 272 18.62 23.59 -23.88
C LYS A 272 18.87 24.30 -25.18
N ASP A 273 17.93 25.18 -25.55
CA ASP A 273 18.11 26.10 -26.70
C ASP A 273 19.15 27.19 -26.37
N LYS A 274 19.42 28.03 -27.38
CA LYS A 274 20.36 29.15 -27.24
C LYS A 274 19.97 30.18 -26.16
N ASN A 275 18.73 30.15 -25.70
CA ASN A 275 18.19 31.04 -24.66
C ASN A 275 18.16 30.34 -23.28
N GLY A 276 18.67 29.13 -23.18
CA GLY A 276 18.67 28.33 -21.94
C GLY A 276 17.35 27.62 -21.63
N LYS A 277 16.36 27.67 -22.52
CA LYS A 277 15.06 27.01 -22.36
C LYS A 277 15.21 25.52 -22.65
N PHE A 278 14.57 24.67 -21.82
CA PHE A 278 14.51 23.23 -22.00
C PHE A 278 13.93 22.86 -23.37
N VAL A 279 14.59 21.97 -24.07
CA VAL A 279 14.14 21.44 -25.37
C VAL A 279 13.75 19.97 -25.21
N THR A 280 14.67 19.13 -24.75
CA THR A 280 14.44 17.70 -24.57
C THR A 280 15.54 17.09 -23.69
N ASN A 281 15.34 15.85 -23.27
CA ASN A 281 16.41 15.03 -22.69
C ASN A 281 17.00 14.12 -23.76
N LEU A 282 18.31 13.89 -23.69
CA LEU A 282 18.99 12.91 -24.52
C LEU A 282 19.15 11.62 -23.76
N CYS A 283 18.59 10.55 -24.31
CA CYS A 283 18.66 9.18 -23.79
C CYS A 283 19.63 8.35 -24.64
N PHE A 284 20.44 7.49 -24.01
CA PHE A 284 21.36 6.58 -24.66
C PHE A 284 21.01 5.14 -24.32
#